data_c4f372a4a06b5c81eb42bf9ebb0b55e6
#
_entry.id   c4f372a4a06b5c81eb42bf9ebb0b55e6
#
_cell.length_a   1.000
_cell.length_b   1.000
_cell.length_c   1.000
_cell.angle_alpha   90.00
_cell.angle_beta   90.00
_cell.angle_gamma   90.00
#
_symmetry.space_group_name_H-M   'P 1'
#
loop_
_entity.id
_entity.type
_entity.pdbx_description
1 polymer ?
#
loop_
_entity_poly.entity_id
_entity_poly.type
_entity_poly.pdbx_seq_one_letter_code
_entity_poly.pdbx_strand_id
1 'polypeptide(L)'
;MTVFNLFSLLGGLALFLFGMDIMGKALEKQAGGQLQKILSKLTDNPLKGFFLGLGVTAVIQSSSATTVMVVGFVNSGIMELHQAIGIIMGSNVGTTVTSWILSLSGLQGDGFWITMLKPTSFSPILAFIGILLYMGKNEKRKGIGTILIGFAVLMTGMTTMSSAVAPLQNETWFTNLFVRFSNPLLGVLVGAIVTGIIQSSSASVGILQALSSTGVITYGSAIPIIMGQNIGTCVTALISSVGANKNARRAAMVHLYFNIIGVTLFLAVFYGLNLVLDFSFINETVTPWGIAVVHSIFNLTATAVLLPFANGLEKLAILTIPDDAEKENFALLDERLLKTPAVAVERARAATAEMAELARVGVVQAMSLTHTWDDSLAQKVRNEEQKVDQYEDALGTYLVKLSSRELSHADSQSVNTLLHTISDFERISDHSVNLLSSAEEIHSKNIEFSKDAREELQVLEGAVQDVLSRTTDAFRKDDLHLAGKVEPMETVVDELVRAIKARHVARLQAGSCSIEYGFVLEDLLTNYERVCDHCSNVAVAQIEVAQDSFDTHAYLNDLRYGNDTKESEQFRRRLDRYRERYLFPDGEPAVASEKEEPNK
;
A
#
# COMPACT_ATOMS: atom_id res chain seq x y z
N MET A 1 -12.95 -10.41 -45.45
CA MET A 1 -12.95 -10.95 -44.08
C MET A 1 -14.19 -11.83 -43.87
N THR A 2 -14.05 -13.06 -43.38
CA THR A 2 -15.18 -13.94 -43.07
C THR A 2 -15.67 -13.76 -41.64
N VAL A 3 -16.89 -14.20 -41.33
CA VAL A 3 -17.41 -14.18 -39.95
C VAL A 3 -16.50 -14.98 -39.00
N PHE A 4 -15.88 -16.08 -39.47
CA PHE A 4 -14.94 -16.89 -38.70
C PHE A 4 -13.65 -16.13 -38.39
N ASN A 5 -13.16 -15.26 -39.28
CA ASN A 5 -12.01 -14.40 -38.96
C ASN A 5 -12.37 -13.40 -37.85
N LEU A 6 -13.61 -12.88 -37.84
CA LEU A 6 -14.08 -12.00 -36.77
C LEU A 6 -14.12 -12.76 -35.41
N PHE A 7 -14.63 -13.99 -35.38
CA PHE A 7 -14.62 -14.81 -34.17
C PHE A 7 -13.20 -15.12 -33.71
N SER A 8 -12.28 -15.43 -34.63
CA SER A 8 -10.87 -15.64 -34.31
C SER A 8 -10.19 -14.38 -33.77
N LEU A 9 -10.54 -13.20 -34.34
CA LEU A 9 -10.04 -11.92 -33.84
C LEU A 9 -10.51 -11.64 -32.40
N LEU A 10 -11.81 -11.82 -32.13
CA LEU A 10 -12.37 -11.63 -30.78
C LEU A 10 -11.82 -12.64 -29.80
N GLY A 11 -11.66 -13.91 -30.19
CA GLY A 11 -11.05 -14.94 -29.37
C GLY A 11 -9.56 -14.67 -29.09
N GLY A 12 -8.81 -14.24 -30.11
CA GLY A 12 -7.41 -13.82 -29.97
C GLY A 12 -7.26 -12.62 -29.04
N LEU A 13 -8.14 -11.63 -29.17
CA LEU A 13 -8.18 -10.45 -28.29
C LEU A 13 -8.49 -10.85 -26.84
N ALA A 14 -9.45 -11.74 -26.64
CA ALA A 14 -9.79 -12.24 -25.29
C ALA A 14 -8.59 -12.96 -24.64
N LEU A 15 -7.92 -13.85 -25.37
CA LEU A 15 -6.72 -14.53 -24.89
C LEU A 15 -5.57 -13.54 -24.61
N PHE A 16 -5.37 -12.57 -25.48
CA PHE A 16 -4.36 -11.54 -25.32
C PHE A 16 -4.59 -10.71 -24.05
N LEU A 17 -5.81 -10.21 -23.84
CA LEU A 17 -6.16 -9.43 -22.65
C LEU A 17 -6.08 -10.27 -21.38
N PHE A 18 -6.54 -11.51 -21.42
CA PHE A 18 -6.49 -12.43 -20.29
C PHE A 18 -5.06 -12.80 -19.91
N GLY A 19 -4.22 -13.11 -20.90
CA GLY A 19 -2.79 -13.40 -20.67
C GLY A 19 -2.05 -12.21 -20.08
N MET A 20 -2.36 -10.99 -20.54
CA MET A 20 -1.78 -9.75 -20.02
C MET A 20 -2.23 -9.48 -18.58
N ASP A 21 -3.51 -9.67 -18.25
CA ASP A 21 -4.07 -9.48 -16.92
C ASP A 21 -3.47 -10.46 -15.90
N ILE A 22 -3.45 -11.77 -16.25
CA ILE A 22 -2.87 -12.80 -15.37
C ILE A 22 -1.37 -12.57 -15.16
N MET A 23 -0.62 -12.29 -16.23
CA MET A 23 0.81 -12.02 -16.13
C MET A 23 1.07 -10.78 -15.28
N GLY A 24 0.33 -9.69 -15.50
CA GLY A 24 0.46 -8.44 -14.75
C GLY A 24 0.18 -8.63 -13.26
N LYS A 25 -0.94 -9.26 -12.90
CA LYS A 25 -1.28 -9.57 -11.50
C LYS A 25 -0.25 -10.47 -10.81
N ALA A 26 0.27 -11.46 -11.51
CA ALA A 26 1.30 -12.35 -10.96
C ALA A 26 2.63 -11.62 -10.77
N LEU A 27 3.03 -10.72 -11.68
CA LEU A 27 4.21 -9.86 -11.53
C LEU A 27 4.03 -8.88 -10.36
N GLU A 28 2.88 -8.24 -10.25
CA GLU A 28 2.52 -7.36 -9.15
C GLU A 28 2.59 -8.09 -7.80
N LYS A 29 1.99 -9.28 -7.70
CA LYS A 29 2.03 -10.10 -6.48
C LYS A 29 3.44 -10.53 -6.09
N GLN A 30 4.30 -10.86 -7.07
CA GLN A 30 5.69 -11.26 -6.81
C GLN A 30 6.59 -10.06 -6.43
N ALA A 31 6.34 -8.90 -7.01
CA ALA A 31 7.08 -7.67 -6.74
C ALA A 31 6.61 -6.97 -5.44
N GLY A 32 5.39 -7.22 -5.03
CA GLY A 32 4.53 -6.63 -4.02
C GLY A 32 5.16 -5.73 -2.96
N GLY A 33 5.58 -6.28 -1.84
CA GLY A 33 5.95 -5.47 -0.67
C GLY A 33 7.25 -4.66 -0.79
N GLN A 34 8.22 -5.07 -1.62
CA GLN A 34 9.47 -4.32 -1.78
C GLN A 34 9.31 -3.10 -2.68
N LEU A 35 8.55 -3.23 -3.76
CA LEU A 35 8.33 -2.12 -4.70
C LEU A 35 7.59 -0.95 -4.04
N GLN A 36 6.68 -1.28 -3.13
CA GLN A 36 5.87 -0.32 -2.40
C GLN A 36 6.65 0.39 -1.31
N LYS A 37 7.50 -0.35 -0.57
CA LYS A 37 8.47 0.25 0.37
C LYS A 37 9.44 1.20 -0.33
N ILE A 38 9.73 0.94 -1.62
CA ILE A 38 10.57 1.82 -2.44
C ILE A 38 9.76 3.05 -2.91
N LEU A 39 8.50 2.88 -3.30
CA LEU A 39 7.60 3.97 -3.68
C LEU A 39 7.27 4.91 -2.51
N SER A 40 7.09 4.36 -1.31
CA SER A 40 6.81 5.15 -0.09
C SER A 40 8.06 5.85 0.49
N LYS A 41 9.28 5.37 0.17
CA LYS A 41 10.54 6.07 0.45
C LYS A 41 10.77 7.17 -0.56
N LEU A 42 10.02 8.20 -0.42
CA LEU A 42 9.82 9.35 -1.27
C LEU A 42 11.11 10.01 -1.73
N THR A 43 11.09 10.40 -2.99
CA THR A 43 12.21 11.08 -3.62
C THR A 43 11.83 12.54 -3.84
N ASP A 44 12.45 13.46 -3.11
CA ASP A 44 12.33 14.91 -3.34
C ASP A 44 12.88 15.36 -4.70
N ASN A 45 13.42 14.42 -5.49
CA ASN A 45 14.03 14.69 -6.77
C ASN A 45 13.19 14.07 -7.91
N PRO A 46 12.63 14.88 -8.85
CA PRO A 46 11.83 14.39 -9.98
C PRO A 46 12.56 13.33 -10.84
N LEU A 47 13.90 13.41 -10.95
CA LEU A 47 14.68 12.43 -11.72
C LEU A 47 14.69 11.05 -11.04
N LYS A 48 14.80 11.00 -9.70
CA LYS A 48 14.68 9.74 -8.97
C LYS A 48 13.26 9.19 -9.09
N GLY A 49 12.24 10.06 -8.98
CA GLY A 49 10.85 9.70 -9.22
C GLY A 49 10.63 9.10 -10.62
N PHE A 50 11.26 9.68 -11.64
CA PHE A 50 11.23 9.17 -13.01
C PHE A 50 11.76 7.72 -13.11
N PHE A 51 12.96 7.44 -12.60
CA PHE A 51 13.50 6.08 -12.63
C PHE A 51 12.68 5.10 -11.81
N LEU A 52 12.10 5.57 -10.73
CA LEU A 52 11.19 4.77 -9.91
C LEU A 52 9.91 4.42 -10.68
N GLY A 53 9.24 5.41 -11.27
CA GLY A 53 8.02 5.19 -12.08
C GLY A 53 8.29 4.28 -13.28
N LEU A 54 9.43 4.46 -13.96
CA LEU A 54 9.89 3.59 -15.04
C LEU A 54 10.04 2.13 -14.56
N GLY A 55 10.79 1.93 -13.48
CA GLY A 55 11.07 0.60 -12.93
C GLY A 55 9.81 -0.11 -12.46
N VAL A 56 8.95 0.59 -11.71
CA VAL A 56 7.68 0.05 -11.22
C VAL A 56 6.80 -0.38 -12.38
N THR A 57 6.60 0.48 -13.37
CA THR A 57 5.74 0.18 -14.53
C THR A 57 6.32 -0.94 -15.39
N ALA A 58 7.64 -0.96 -15.59
CA ALA A 58 8.31 -2.04 -16.34
C ALA A 58 8.13 -3.40 -15.66
N VAL A 59 8.11 -3.44 -14.32
CA VAL A 59 7.90 -4.67 -13.54
C VAL A 59 6.44 -5.05 -13.49
N ILE A 60 5.54 -4.12 -13.11
CA ILE A 60 4.09 -4.39 -12.99
C ILE A 60 3.45 -4.57 -14.38
N GLN A 61 4.06 -4.06 -15.46
CA GLN A 61 3.53 -4.04 -16.84
C GLN A 61 2.21 -3.27 -16.99
N SER A 62 1.96 -2.31 -16.07
CA SER A 62 0.74 -1.49 -16.07
C SER A 62 1.02 -0.07 -15.60
N SER A 63 1.06 0.88 -16.54
CA SER A 63 1.15 2.32 -16.21
C SER A 63 -0.13 2.85 -15.58
N SER A 64 -1.29 2.29 -15.97
CA SER A 64 -2.57 2.65 -15.36
C SER A 64 -2.60 2.30 -13.87
N ALA A 65 -2.15 1.09 -13.48
CA ALA A 65 -2.03 0.71 -12.08
C ALA A 65 -1.05 1.63 -11.32
N THR A 66 0.13 1.90 -11.90
CA THR A 66 1.12 2.80 -11.30
C THR A 66 0.56 4.21 -11.10
N THR A 67 -0.12 4.79 -12.09
CA THR A 67 -0.67 6.15 -11.97
C THR A 67 -1.85 6.24 -11.02
N VAL A 68 -2.75 5.23 -10.99
CA VAL A 68 -3.85 5.15 -10.00
C VAL A 68 -3.29 5.04 -8.58
N MET A 69 -2.25 4.24 -8.38
CA MET A 69 -1.54 4.13 -7.10
C MET A 69 -0.95 5.48 -6.67
N VAL A 70 -0.28 6.19 -7.58
CA VAL A 70 0.28 7.53 -7.31
C VAL A 70 -0.83 8.53 -6.94
N VAL A 71 -1.95 8.53 -7.67
CA VAL A 71 -3.13 9.35 -7.34
C VAL A 71 -3.66 9.01 -5.95
N GLY A 72 -3.71 7.72 -5.58
CA GLY A 72 -4.10 7.26 -4.24
C GLY A 72 -3.12 7.73 -3.15
N PHE A 73 -1.81 7.67 -3.39
CA PHE A 73 -0.80 8.16 -2.45
C PHE A 73 -0.90 9.67 -2.21
N VAL A 74 -1.13 10.44 -3.28
CA VAL A 74 -1.35 11.88 -3.16
C VAL A 74 -2.66 12.16 -2.42
N ASN A 75 -3.71 11.37 -2.67
CA ASN A 75 -5.00 11.52 -1.99
C ASN A 75 -4.92 11.25 -0.48
N SER A 76 -4.13 10.25 -0.09
CA SER A 76 -3.93 9.88 1.32
C SER A 76 -2.82 10.68 2.02
N GLY A 77 -2.22 11.68 1.35
CA GLY A 77 -1.16 12.50 1.92
C GLY A 77 0.19 11.79 2.11
N ILE A 78 0.32 10.55 1.62
CA ILE A 78 1.60 9.79 1.66
C ILE A 78 2.63 10.42 0.72
N MET A 79 2.17 11.05 -0.37
CA MET A 79 3.00 11.63 -1.42
C MET A 79 2.53 13.05 -1.74
N GLU A 80 3.47 13.96 -1.90
CA GLU A 80 3.17 15.31 -2.37
C GLU A 80 3.05 15.36 -3.90
N LEU A 81 2.32 16.37 -4.40
CA LEU A 81 2.06 16.53 -5.84
C LEU A 81 3.36 16.58 -6.66
N HIS A 82 4.36 17.35 -6.22
CA HIS A 82 5.63 17.50 -6.95
C HIS A 82 6.41 16.18 -7.08
N GLN A 83 6.31 15.29 -6.09
CA GLN A 83 6.94 13.97 -6.09
C GLN A 83 6.26 13.02 -7.09
N ALA A 84 4.92 13.12 -7.20
CA ALA A 84 4.11 12.32 -8.11
C ALA A 84 4.46 12.56 -9.59
N ILE A 85 4.86 13.78 -9.96
CA ILE A 85 5.10 14.18 -11.35
C ILE A 85 6.19 13.33 -12.00
N GLY A 86 7.34 13.18 -11.33
CA GLY A 86 8.43 12.36 -11.82
C GLY A 86 8.03 10.90 -12.05
N ILE A 87 7.27 10.33 -11.10
CA ILE A 87 6.80 8.92 -11.18
C ILE A 87 5.82 8.75 -12.35
N ILE A 88 4.91 9.68 -12.55
CA ILE A 88 3.95 9.67 -13.66
C ILE A 88 4.68 9.72 -15.02
N MET A 89 5.66 10.60 -15.17
CA MET A 89 6.47 10.67 -16.40
C MET A 89 7.25 9.37 -16.63
N GLY A 90 7.85 8.82 -15.57
CA GLY A 90 8.58 7.56 -15.64
C GLY A 90 7.69 6.37 -16.00
N SER A 91 6.46 6.34 -15.52
CA SER A 91 5.49 5.27 -15.82
C SER A 91 5.14 5.22 -17.30
N ASN A 92 5.05 6.36 -17.98
CA ASN A 92 4.82 6.41 -19.43
C ASN A 92 5.98 5.77 -20.22
N VAL A 93 7.23 6.06 -19.83
CA VAL A 93 8.40 5.41 -20.44
C VAL A 93 8.42 3.92 -20.10
N GLY A 94 8.07 3.53 -18.86
CA GLY A 94 8.00 2.12 -18.44
C GLY A 94 7.05 1.26 -19.29
N THR A 95 5.96 1.86 -19.81
CA THR A 95 5.01 1.18 -20.70
C THR A 95 5.67 0.73 -22.01
N THR A 96 6.72 1.40 -22.45
CA THR A 96 7.42 1.03 -23.70
C THR A 96 8.07 -0.35 -23.62
N VAL A 97 8.43 -0.82 -22.42
CA VAL A 97 8.95 -2.18 -22.20
C VAL A 97 7.94 -3.23 -22.64
N THR A 98 6.65 -3.02 -22.34
CA THR A 98 5.57 -3.91 -22.82
C THR A 98 5.50 -3.91 -24.35
N SER A 99 5.63 -2.74 -24.98
CA SER A 99 5.64 -2.63 -26.46
C SER A 99 6.79 -3.43 -27.09
N TRP A 100 7.97 -3.44 -26.45
CA TRP A 100 9.10 -4.26 -26.89
C TRP A 100 8.84 -5.77 -26.73
N ILE A 101 8.27 -6.19 -25.62
CA ILE A 101 7.88 -7.59 -25.38
C ILE A 101 6.90 -8.06 -26.47
N LEU A 102 5.89 -7.26 -26.76
CA LEU A 102 4.88 -7.58 -27.77
C LEU A 102 5.46 -7.59 -29.19
N SER A 103 6.46 -6.76 -29.46
CA SER A 103 7.11 -6.68 -30.78
C SER A 103 7.83 -7.96 -31.19
N LEU A 104 8.14 -8.84 -30.24
CA LEU A 104 8.70 -10.17 -30.53
C LEU A 104 7.79 -11.01 -31.44
N SER A 105 6.48 -10.75 -31.42
CA SER A 105 5.52 -11.41 -32.32
C SER A 105 5.78 -11.13 -33.80
N GLY A 106 6.44 -10.03 -34.13
CA GLY A 106 6.75 -9.60 -35.48
C GLY A 106 8.14 -10.04 -35.99
N LEU A 107 8.85 -10.90 -35.28
CA LEU A 107 10.16 -11.40 -35.72
C LEU A 107 10.03 -12.20 -37.03
N GLN A 108 10.72 -11.75 -38.09
CA GLN A 108 10.78 -12.39 -39.39
C GLN A 108 12.15 -12.98 -39.66
N GLY A 109 12.21 -14.10 -40.35
CA GLY A 109 13.44 -14.81 -40.72
C GLY A 109 13.33 -16.32 -40.51
N ASP A 110 14.11 -17.09 -41.29
CA ASP A 110 14.06 -18.56 -41.31
C ASP A 110 15.31 -19.20 -40.68
N GLY A 111 16.21 -18.38 -40.13
CA GLY A 111 17.39 -18.89 -39.42
C GLY A 111 17.00 -19.59 -38.11
N PHE A 112 17.71 -20.67 -37.76
CA PHE A 112 17.46 -21.46 -36.56
C PHE A 112 17.31 -20.61 -35.28
N TRP A 113 18.22 -19.67 -35.05
CA TRP A 113 18.19 -18.78 -33.88
C TRP A 113 17.01 -17.83 -33.88
N ILE A 114 16.64 -17.29 -35.08
CA ILE A 114 15.48 -16.41 -35.21
C ILE A 114 14.20 -17.20 -34.94
N THR A 115 14.10 -18.41 -35.50
CA THR A 115 12.95 -19.29 -35.28
C THR A 115 12.81 -19.68 -33.81
N MET A 116 13.89 -19.94 -33.10
CA MET A 116 13.88 -20.20 -31.65
C MET A 116 13.41 -19.01 -30.83
N LEU A 117 13.68 -17.77 -31.28
CA LEU A 117 13.26 -16.54 -30.61
C LEU A 117 11.84 -16.11 -30.98
N LYS A 118 11.19 -16.74 -31.97
CA LYS A 118 9.79 -16.47 -32.29
C LYS A 118 8.89 -16.94 -31.14
N PRO A 119 7.91 -16.11 -30.68
CA PRO A 119 6.97 -16.53 -29.63
C PRO A 119 6.23 -17.81 -29.93
N THR A 120 5.93 -18.09 -31.20
CA THR A 120 5.31 -19.34 -31.66
C THR A 120 6.15 -20.58 -31.33
N SER A 121 7.47 -20.46 -31.21
CA SER A 121 8.37 -21.57 -30.91
C SER A 121 8.62 -21.74 -29.42
N PHE A 122 8.87 -20.65 -28.68
CA PHE A 122 9.26 -20.76 -27.27
C PHE A 122 8.09 -20.63 -26.29
N SER A 123 6.98 -19.94 -26.63
CA SER A 123 5.86 -19.76 -25.71
C SER A 123 5.19 -21.09 -25.30
N PRO A 124 5.05 -22.13 -26.15
CA PRO A 124 4.56 -23.43 -25.72
C PRO A 124 5.47 -24.09 -24.67
N ILE A 125 6.79 -23.91 -24.80
CA ILE A 125 7.76 -24.44 -23.83
C ILE A 125 7.61 -23.70 -22.50
N LEU A 126 7.47 -22.38 -22.53
CA LEU A 126 7.20 -21.59 -21.35
C LEU A 126 5.87 -21.97 -20.68
N ALA A 127 4.82 -22.24 -21.48
CA ALA A 127 3.53 -22.72 -20.95
C ALA A 127 3.70 -24.07 -20.21
N PHE A 128 4.45 -24.99 -20.82
CA PHE A 128 4.72 -26.30 -20.21
C PHE A 128 5.53 -26.20 -18.90
N ILE A 129 6.60 -25.41 -18.90
CA ILE A 129 7.37 -25.13 -17.67
C ILE A 129 6.48 -24.41 -16.65
N GLY A 130 5.69 -23.46 -17.12
CA GLY A 130 4.76 -22.68 -16.30
C GLY A 130 3.76 -23.55 -15.56
N ILE A 131 3.11 -24.51 -16.25
CA ILE A 131 2.14 -25.41 -15.61
C ILE A 131 2.80 -26.33 -14.58
N LEU A 132 4.00 -26.83 -14.85
CA LEU A 132 4.75 -27.65 -13.88
C LEU A 132 5.07 -26.87 -12.60
N LEU A 133 5.46 -25.61 -12.73
CA LEU A 133 5.72 -24.72 -11.59
C LEU A 133 4.42 -24.36 -10.84
N TYR A 134 3.34 -24.12 -11.59
CA TYR A 134 2.02 -23.78 -11.04
C TYR A 134 1.42 -24.92 -10.21
N MET A 135 1.61 -26.17 -10.62
CA MET A 135 1.15 -27.35 -9.88
C MET A 135 1.98 -27.65 -8.63
N GLY A 136 3.10 -26.99 -8.44
CA GLY A 136 3.96 -27.15 -7.26
C GLY A 136 3.33 -26.60 -5.98
N LYS A 137 3.84 -27.01 -4.82
CA LYS A 137 3.35 -26.54 -3.50
C LYS A 137 3.90 -25.17 -3.09
N ASN A 138 4.97 -24.70 -3.70
CA ASN A 138 5.66 -23.46 -3.31
C ASN A 138 5.01 -22.25 -3.98
N GLU A 139 4.46 -21.32 -3.20
CA GLU A 139 3.75 -20.12 -3.69
C GLU A 139 4.60 -19.23 -4.61
N LYS A 140 5.89 -19.04 -4.32
CA LYS A 140 6.79 -18.29 -5.21
C LYS A 140 6.93 -18.95 -6.58
N ARG A 141 7.06 -20.30 -6.61
CA ARG A 141 7.13 -21.06 -7.87
C ARG A 141 5.80 -21.03 -8.62
N LYS A 142 4.66 -21.10 -7.92
CA LYS A 142 3.33 -20.92 -8.53
C LYS A 142 3.21 -19.55 -9.20
N GLY A 143 3.64 -18.48 -8.54
CA GLY A 143 3.64 -17.14 -9.12
C GLY A 143 4.48 -17.05 -10.39
N ILE A 144 5.70 -17.61 -10.40
CA ILE A 144 6.53 -17.69 -11.61
C ILE A 144 5.82 -18.52 -12.69
N GLY A 145 5.22 -19.65 -12.32
CA GLY A 145 4.43 -20.47 -13.22
C GLY A 145 3.29 -19.68 -13.89
N THR A 146 2.56 -18.89 -13.10
CA THR A 146 1.48 -18.02 -13.58
C THR A 146 1.98 -16.96 -14.56
N ILE A 147 3.14 -16.36 -14.30
CA ILE A 147 3.78 -15.38 -15.22
C ILE A 147 4.09 -16.06 -16.57
N LEU A 148 4.69 -17.23 -16.55
CA LEU A 148 5.06 -17.95 -17.77
C LEU A 148 3.83 -18.39 -18.58
N ILE A 149 2.78 -18.87 -17.91
CA ILE A 149 1.51 -19.24 -18.54
C ILE A 149 0.84 -17.98 -19.13
N GLY A 150 0.75 -16.91 -18.35
CA GLY A 150 0.17 -15.63 -18.79
C GLY A 150 0.87 -15.08 -20.03
N PHE A 151 2.21 -15.11 -20.05
CA PHE A 151 3.00 -14.73 -21.20
C PHE A 151 2.69 -15.60 -22.45
N ALA A 152 2.60 -16.92 -22.27
CA ALA A 152 2.31 -17.84 -23.35
C ALA A 152 0.89 -17.63 -23.93
N VAL A 153 -0.10 -17.42 -23.06
CA VAL A 153 -1.49 -17.11 -23.46
C VAL A 153 -1.55 -15.78 -24.21
N LEU A 154 -0.85 -14.75 -23.69
CA LEU A 154 -0.73 -13.43 -24.35
C LEU A 154 -0.17 -13.56 -25.75
N MET A 155 0.94 -14.27 -25.94
CA MET A 155 1.57 -14.46 -27.25
C MET A 155 0.71 -15.28 -28.20
N THR A 156 -0.01 -16.27 -27.69
CA THR A 156 -0.98 -17.05 -28.47
C THR A 156 -2.12 -16.16 -28.96
N GLY A 157 -2.66 -15.31 -28.06
CA GLY A 157 -3.68 -14.32 -28.42
C GLY A 157 -3.21 -13.36 -29.51
N MET A 158 -1.97 -12.84 -29.37
CA MET A 158 -1.34 -11.96 -30.34
C MET A 158 -1.21 -12.61 -31.74
N THR A 159 -0.72 -13.84 -31.78
CA THR A 159 -0.58 -14.62 -33.02
C THR A 159 -1.94 -14.88 -33.66
N THR A 160 -2.95 -15.25 -32.85
CA THR A 160 -4.32 -15.48 -33.32
C THR A 160 -4.93 -14.20 -33.93
N MET A 161 -4.76 -13.05 -33.23
CA MET A 161 -5.21 -11.76 -33.79
C MET A 161 -4.53 -11.45 -35.12
N SER A 162 -3.20 -11.54 -35.19
CA SER A 162 -2.44 -11.26 -36.40
C SER A 162 -2.90 -12.14 -37.59
N SER A 163 -3.11 -13.42 -37.33
CA SER A 163 -3.62 -14.35 -38.38
C SER A 163 -5.06 -14.03 -38.81
N ALA A 164 -5.91 -13.62 -37.87
CA ALA A 164 -7.31 -13.29 -38.14
C ALA A 164 -7.45 -12.02 -38.99
N VAL A 165 -6.54 -11.04 -38.81
CA VAL A 165 -6.57 -9.76 -39.54
C VAL A 165 -5.80 -9.83 -40.88
N ALA A 166 -4.96 -10.82 -41.11
CA ALA A 166 -4.17 -10.93 -42.34
C ALA A 166 -4.99 -10.78 -43.64
N PRO A 167 -6.23 -11.35 -43.77
CA PRO A 167 -7.05 -11.14 -44.96
C PRO A 167 -7.47 -9.69 -45.24
N LEU A 168 -7.41 -8.81 -44.22
CA LEU A 168 -7.78 -7.39 -44.38
C LEU A 168 -6.83 -6.61 -45.30
N GLN A 169 -5.61 -7.11 -45.51
CA GLN A 169 -4.68 -6.51 -46.47
C GLN A 169 -5.26 -6.33 -47.88
N ASN A 170 -6.19 -7.19 -48.26
CA ASN A 170 -6.83 -7.16 -49.61
C ASN A 170 -8.15 -6.38 -49.63
N GLU A 171 -8.58 -5.81 -48.52
CA GLU A 171 -9.84 -5.09 -48.40
C GLU A 171 -9.63 -3.58 -48.61
N THR A 172 -10.15 -3.05 -49.71
CA THR A 172 -9.98 -1.63 -50.08
C THR A 172 -10.50 -0.65 -49.02
N TRP A 173 -11.61 -0.99 -48.35
CA TRP A 173 -12.15 -0.14 -47.29
C TRP A 173 -11.19 -0.02 -46.10
N PHE A 174 -10.50 -1.10 -45.78
CA PHE A 174 -9.54 -1.15 -44.67
C PHE A 174 -8.29 -0.30 -44.98
N THR A 175 -7.74 -0.45 -46.19
CA THR A 175 -6.63 0.39 -46.66
C THR A 175 -7.01 1.87 -46.66
N ASN A 176 -8.18 2.22 -47.17
CA ASN A 176 -8.66 3.59 -47.20
C ASN A 176 -8.89 4.17 -45.79
N LEU A 177 -9.27 3.35 -44.82
CA LEU A 177 -9.41 3.76 -43.42
C LEU A 177 -8.06 4.23 -42.85
N PHE A 178 -6.99 3.45 -43.04
CA PHE A 178 -5.65 3.82 -42.57
C PHE A 178 -5.03 4.99 -43.35
N VAL A 179 -5.37 5.14 -44.64
CA VAL A 179 -5.01 6.36 -45.39
C VAL A 179 -5.64 7.61 -44.73
N ARG A 180 -6.88 7.54 -44.28
CA ARG A 180 -7.53 8.65 -43.56
C ARG A 180 -6.86 8.91 -42.19
N PHE A 181 -6.41 7.88 -41.49
CA PHE A 181 -5.72 8.01 -40.21
C PHE A 181 -4.29 8.56 -40.35
N SER A 182 -3.76 8.70 -41.56
CA SER A 182 -2.52 9.46 -41.82
C SER A 182 -2.71 10.96 -41.57
N ASN A 183 -3.96 11.44 -41.48
CA ASN A 183 -4.22 12.78 -40.93
C ASN A 183 -3.89 12.79 -39.46
N PRO A 184 -2.96 13.65 -38.97
CA PRO A 184 -2.47 13.63 -37.61
C PRO A 184 -3.57 13.76 -36.56
N LEU A 185 -4.54 14.63 -36.78
CA LEU A 185 -5.64 14.86 -35.85
C LEU A 185 -6.57 13.66 -35.74
N LEU A 186 -6.91 13.04 -36.88
CA LEU A 186 -7.77 11.84 -36.90
C LEU A 186 -7.04 10.63 -36.26
N GLY A 187 -5.76 10.45 -36.56
CA GLY A 187 -4.95 9.38 -36.00
C GLY A 187 -4.87 9.50 -34.47
N VAL A 188 -4.56 10.70 -33.95
CA VAL A 188 -4.54 10.97 -32.51
C VAL A 188 -5.90 10.73 -31.87
N LEU A 189 -6.98 11.21 -32.50
CA LEU A 189 -8.33 11.04 -31.95
C LEU A 189 -8.72 9.55 -31.85
N VAL A 190 -8.46 8.77 -32.90
CA VAL A 190 -8.74 7.32 -32.92
C VAL A 190 -7.92 6.59 -31.84
N GLY A 191 -6.62 6.87 -31.77
CA GLY A 191 -5.75 6.28 -30.73
C GLY A 191 -6.23 6.62 -29.31
N ALA A 192 -6.62 7.88 -29.07
CA ALA A 192 -7.12 8.33 -27.78
C ALA A 192 -8.46 7.67 -27.41
N ILE A 193 -9.41 7.62 -28.32
CA ILE A 193 -10.74 7.00 -28.07
C ILE A 193 -10.60 5.51 -27.82
N VAL A 194 -9.87 4.78 -28.66
CA VAL A 194 -9.69 3.33 -28.51
C VAL A 194 -9.02 3.01 -27.17
N THR A 195 -7.96 3.71 -26.83
CA THR A 195 -7.25 3.47 -25.56
C THR A 195 -8.08 3.92 -24.36
N GLY A 196 -8.82 5.02 -24.48
CA GLY A 196 -9.72 5.49 -23.41
C GLY A 196 -10.86 4.51 -23.12
N ILE A 197 -11.40 3.82 -24.14
CA ILE A 197 -12.41 2.77 -23.97
C ILE A 197 -11.80 1.51 -23.35
N ILE A 198 -10.65 1.05 -23.86
CA ILE A 198 -9.96 -0.16 -23.39
C ILE A 198 -9.34 0.07 -21.99
N GLN A 199 -8.98 1.31 -21.67
CA GLN A 199 -8.28 1.72 -20.43
C GLN A 199 -6.91 1.04 -20.23
N SER A 200 -6.29 0.57 -21.33
CA SER A 200 -4.98 -0.08 -21.34
C SER A 200 -4.21 0.31 -22.61
N SER A 201 -3.16 1.10 -22.43
CA SER A 201 -2.27 1.48 -23.54
C SER A 201 -1.49 0.28 -24.09
N SER A 202 -1.06 -0.64 -23.22
CA SER A 202 -0.37 -1.87 -23.64
C SER A 202 -1.27 -2.73 -24.53
N ALA A 203 -2.56 -2.85 -24.19
CA ALA A 203 -3.53 -3.55 -25.03
C ALA A 203 -3.75 -2.85 -26.38
N SER A 204 -3.89 -1.54 -26.36
CA SER A 204 -4.10 -0.73 -27.58
C SER A 204 -2.89 -0.81 -28.51
N VAL A 205 -1.66 -0.74 -27.96
CA VAL A 205 -0.41 -0.93 -28.73
C VAL A 205 -0.34 -2.34 -29.30
N GLY A 206 -0.70 -3.37 -28.53
CA GLY A 206 -0.73 -4.75 -29.00
C GLY A 206 -1.69 -4.97 -30.16
N ILE A 207 -2.88 -4.36 -30.12
CA ILE A 207 -3.84 -4.38 -31.23
C ILE A 207 -3.23 -3.71 -32.47
N LEU A 208 -2.58 -2.55 -32.33
CA LEU A 208 -1.93 -1.87 -33.43
C LEU A 208 -0.78 -2.71 -34.01
N GLN A 209 0.01 -3.38 -33.18
CA GLN A 209 1.07 -4.30 -33.61
C GLN A 209 0.49 -5.53 -34.35
N ALA A 210 -0.62 -6.10 -33.88
CA ALA A 210 -1.29 -7.19 -34.58
C ALA A 210 -1.80 -6.73 -35.95
N LEU A 211 -2.41 -5.55 -36.02
CA LEU A 211 -2.89 -4.97 -37.30
C LEU A 211 -1.73 -4.61 -38.22
N SER A 212 -0.57 -4.22 -37.74
CA SER A 212 0.60 -3.92 -38.57
C SER A 212 1.10 -5.13 -39.38
N SER A 213 0.80 -6.35 -38.92
CA SER A 213 1.10 -7.59 -39.67
C SER A 213 0.37 -7.72 -41.00
N THR A 214 -0.67 -6.92 -41.24
CA THR A 214 -1.36 -6.84 -42.56
C THR A 214 -0.50 -6.18 -43.62
N GLY A 215 0.56 -5.47 -43.27
CA GLY A 215 1.39 -4.70 -44.21
C GLY A 215 0.69 -3.49 -44.86
N VAL A 216 -0.47 -3.07 -44.34
CA VAL A 216 -1.23 -1.91 -44.83
C VAL A 216 -0.94 -0.63 -44.08
N ILE A 217 -0.56 -0.78 -42.79
CA ILE A 217 -0.33 0.35 -41.89
C ILE A 217 1.05 0.94 -42.18
N THR A 218 1.10 2.23 -42.49
CA THR A 218 2.35 2.97 -42.68
C THR A 218 2.78 3.70 -41.40
N TYR A 219 4.04 4.15 -41.33
CA TYR A 219 4.49 5.03 -40.26
C TYR A 219 3.66 6.31 -40.19
N GLY A 220 3.22 6.84 -41.32
CA GLY A 220 2.37 8.04 -41.39
C GLY A 220 1.05 7.89 -40.65
N SER A 221 0.44 6.70 -40.64
CA SER A 221 -0.77 6.42 -39.85
C SER A 221 -0.50 5.92 -38.44
N ALA A 222 0.58 5.14 -38.24
CA ALA A 222 0.90 4.58 -36.94
C ALA A 222 1.36 5.64 -35.93
N ILE A 223 2.20 6.60 -36.33
CA ILE A 223 2.74 7.65 -35.45
C ILE A 223 1.62 8.43 -34.74
N PRO A 224 0.64 9.04 -35.45
CA PRO A 224 -0.45 9.77 -34.80
C PRO A 224 -1.30 8.87 -33.89
N ILE A 225 -1.57 7.62 -34.29
CA ILE A 225 -2.34 6.67 -33.49
C ILE A 225 -1.61 6.39 -32.17
N ILE A 226 -0.28 6.12 -32.19
CA ILE A 226 0.53 5.89 -30.99
C ILE A 226 0.50 7.12 -30.07
N MET A 227 0.59 8.33 -30.63
CA MET A 227 0.49 9.57 -29.85
C MET A 227 -0.88 9.66 -29.14
N GLY A 228 -1.96 9.34 -29.88
CA GLY A 228 -3.32 9.29 -29.33
C GLY A 228 -3.47 8.25 -28.22
N GLN A 229 -2.85 7.07 -28.33
CA GLN A 229 -2.89 6.02 -27.31
C GLN A 229 -2.33 6.53 -25.97
N ASN A 230 -1.28 7.33 -25.97
CA ASN A 230 -0.74 7.94 -24.76
C ASN A 230 -1.72 8.93 -24.09
N ILE A 231 -2.44 9.74 -24.88
CA ILE A 231 -3.50 10.62 -24.34
C ILE A 231 -4.65 9.78 -23.76
N GLY A 232 -5.06 8.72 -24.46
CA GLY A 232 -6.15 7.84 -24.02
C GLY A 232 -5.87 7.16 -22.69
N THR A 233 -4.62 6.88 -22.36
CA THR A 233 -4.19 6.31 -21.06
C THR A 233 -4.56 7.21 -19.88
N CYS A 234 -4.62 8.53 -20.08
CA CYS A 234 -4.92 9.49 -19.01
C CYS A 234 -6.36 9.34 -18.48
N VAL A 235 -7.27 8.78 -19.28
CA VAL A 235 -8.69 8.56 -18.89
C VAL A 235 -8.77 7.74 -17.58
N THR A 236 -7.95 6.73 -17.42
CA THR A 236 -7.94 5.89 -16.21
C THR A 236 -7.56 6.70 -14.96
N ALA A 237 -6.53 7.55 -15.05
CA ALA A 237 -6.12 8.42 -13.95
C ALA A 237 -7.20 9.47 -13.63
N LEU A 238 -7.83 10.05 -14.65
CA LEU A 238 -8.91 11.02 -14.49
C LEU A 238 -10.13 10.39 -13.80
N ILE A 239 -10.58 9.21 -14.24
CA ILE A 239 -11.68 8.49 -13.60
C ILE A 239 -11.34 8.17 -12.14
N SER A 240 -10.12 7.69 -11.88
CA SER A 240 -9.68 7.36 -10.52
C SER A 240 -9.59 8.58 -9.60
N SER A 241 -9.44 9.79 -10.15
CA SER A 241 -9.37 11.02 -9.38
C SER A 241 -10.73 11.64 -9.03
N VAL A 242 -11.83 11.09 -9.55
CA VAL A 242 -13.19 11.56 -9.23
C VAL A 242 -13.47 11.33 -7.75
N GLY A 243 -13.89 12.38 -7.03
CA GLY A 243 -14.12 12.32 -5.58
C GLY A 243 -12.84 12.35 -4.73
N ALA A 244 -11.65 12.50 -5.35
CA ALA A 244 -10.41 12.67 -4.63
C ALA A 244 -10.18 14.11 -4.16
N ASN A 245 -9.22 14.29 -3.24
CA ASN A 245 -8.76 15.62 -2.84
C ASN A 245 -8.14 16.38 -4.04
N LYS A 246 -7.92 17.67 -3.88
CA LYS A 246 -7.42 18.55 -4.95
C LYS A 246 -6.06 18.12 -5.50
N ASN A 247 -5.14 17.72 -4.62
CA ASN A 247 -3.79 17.35 -5.04
C ASN A 247 -3.80 16.03 -5.84
N ALA A 248 -4.65 15.07 -5.50
CA ALA A 248 -4.84 13.86 -6.27
C ALA A 248 -5.47 14.13 -7.65
N ARG A 249 -6.44 15.04 -7.71
CA ARG A 249 -7.01 15.51 -8.99
C ARG A 249 -5.98 16.26 -9.82
N ARG A 250 -5.13 17.10 -9.20
CA ARG A 250 -4.00 17.77 -9.85
C ARG A 250 -3.00 16.77 -10.42
N ALA A 251 -2.69 15.69 -9.70
CA ALA A 251 -1.80 14.62 -10.20
C ALA A 251 -2.36 13.95 -11.48
N ALA A 252 -3.67 13.67 -11.54
CA ALA A 252 -4.32 13.15 -12.74
C ALA A 252 -4.30 14.19 -13.90
N MET A 253 -4.46 15.47 -13.60
CA MET A 253 -4.35 16.54 -14.60
C MET A 253 -2.92 16.71 -15.12
N VAL A 254 -1.90 16.56 -14.28
CA VAL A 254 -0.50 16.57 -14.71
C VAL A 254 -0.24 15.46 -15.73
N HIS A 255 -0.78 14.25 -15.49
CA HIS A 255 -0.67 13.15 -16.45
C HIS A 255 -1.28 13.52 -17.81
N LEU A 256 -2.46 14.14 -17.80
CA LEU A 256 -3.12 14.62 -19.03
C LEU A 256 -2.29 15.71 -19.72
N TYR A 257 -1.84 16.72 -18.99
CA TYR A 257 -1.07 17.83 -19.57
C TYR A 257 0.26 17.36 -20.14
N PHE A 258 0.97 16.49 -19.43
CA PHE A 258 2.20 15.89 -19.93
C PHE A 258 1.98 15.23 -21.29
N ASN A 259 0.93 14.41 -21.43
CA ASN A 259 0.65 13.72 -22.68
C ASN A 259 0.15 14.67 -23.80
N ILE A 260 -0.75 15.61 -23.51
CA ILE A 260 -1.25 16.57 -24.51
C ILE A 260 -0.12 17.46 -25.01
N ILE A 261 0.66 18.06 -24.11
CA ILE A 261 1.77 18.96 -24.47
C ILE A 261 2.85 18.15 -25.22
N GLY A 262 3.22 16.96 -24.69
CA GLY A 262 4.20 16.08 -25.31
C GLY A 262 3.81 15.67 -26.74
N VAL A 263 2.56 15.25 -26.95
CA VAL A 263 2.02 14.89 -28.28
C VAL A 263 2.02 16.10 -29.21
N THR A 264 1.53 17.25 -28.73
CA THR A 264 1.47 18.48 -29.55
C THR A 264 2.85 18.92 -30.00
N LEU A 265 3.82 18.97 -29.08
CA LEU A 265 5.20 19.34 -29.39
C LEU A 265 5.86 18.34 -30.35
N PHE A 266 5.71 17.04 -30.05
CA PHE A 266 6.33 16.00 -30.86
C PHE A 266 5.80 16.02 -32.29
N LEU A 267 4.48 16.10 -32.49
CA LEU A 267 3.87 16.15 -33.82
C LEU A 267 4.24 17.45 -34.53
N ALA A 268 4.24 18.59 -33.86
CA ALA A 268 4.64 19.85 -34.45
C ALA A 268 6.10 19.81 -34.98
N VAL A 269 7.02 19.28 -34.15
CA VAL A 269 8.42 19.13 -34.55
C VAL A 269 8.56 18.07 -35.65
N PHE A 270 7.93 16.91 -35.50
CA PHE A 270 8.01 15.82 -36.46
C PHE A 270 7.49 16.23 -37.84
N TYR A 271 6.28 16.78 -37.92
CA TYR A 271 5.73 17.22 -39.22
C TYR A 271 6.40 18.48 -39.77
N GLY A 272 6.88 19.39 -38.87
CA GLY A 272 7.68 20.52 -39.28
C GLY A 272 9.02 20.12 -39.91
N LEU A 273 9.70 19.13 -39.34
CA LEU A 273 10.92 18.54 -39.92
C LEU A 273 10.60 17.80 -41.22
N ASN A 274 9.49 17.08 -41.26
CA ASN A 274 9.08 16.36 -42.46
C ASN A 274 8.83 17.29 -43.67
N LEU A 275 8.31 18.49 -43.44
CA LEU A 275 8.12 19.49 -44.50
C LEU A 275 9.45 19.94 -45.14
N VAL A 276 10.56 19.85 -44.39
CA VAL A 276 11.88 20.30 -44.86
C VAL A 276 12.72 19.13 -45.39
N LEU A 277 12.64 17.96 -44.69
CA LEU A 277 13.52 16.81 -44.92
C LEU A 277 12.88 15.71 -45.79
N ASP A 278 11.58 15.79 -46.02
CA ASP A 278 10.78 14.82 -46.79
C ASP A 278 11.10 13.35 -46.40
N PHE A 279 10.72 12.96 -45.20
CA PHE A 279 11.03 11.63 -44.65
C PHE A 279 10.37 10.52 -45.48
N SER A 280 11.15 9.79 -46.26
CA SER A 280 10.68 8.69 -47.14
C SER A 280 10.00 7.57 -46.35
N PHE A 281 10.46 7.28 -45.11
CA PHE A 281 9.93 6.19 -44.29
C PHE A 281 8.45 6.39 -43.86
N ILE A 282 7.90 7.59 -43.93
CA ILE A 282 6.50 7.86 -43.58
C ILE A 282 5.54 6.98 -44.39
N ASN A 283 5.87 6.73 -45.64
CA ASN A 283 5.06 5.91 -46.55
C ASN A 283 5.39 4.41 -46.48
N GLU A 284 6.43 4.03 -45.73
CA GLU A 284 6.77 2.63 -45.52
C GLU A 284 5.84 1.95 -44.53
N THR A 285 5.64 0.64 -44.69
CA THR A 285 4.83 -0.16 -43.80
C THR A 285 5.51 -0.31 -42.45
N VAL A 286 4.77 -0.06 -41.36
CA VAL A 286 5.30 -0.19 -40.00
C VAL A 286 5.27 -1.65 -39.58
N THR A 287 6.35 -2.09 -38.91
CA THR A 287 6.42 -3.40 -38.27
C THR A 287 6.09 -3.30 -36.77
N PRO A 288 5.75 -4.42 -36.09
CA PRO A 288 5.60 -4.41 -34.63
C PRO A 288 6.80 -3.83 -33.88
N TRP A 289 8.03 -4.10 -34.36
CA TRP A 289 9.26 -3.52 -33.85
C TRP A 289 9.30 -1.99 -34.08
N GLY A 290 8.92 -1.53 -35.29
CA GLY A 290 8.85 -0.10 -35.62
C GLY A 290 7.87 0.66 -34.71
N ILE A 291 6.74 0.05 -34.35
CA ILE A 291 5.78 0.60 -33.37
C ILE A 291 6.43 0.76 -32.00
N ALA A 292 7.18 -0.26 -31.53
CA ALA A 292 7.89 -0.18 -30.25
C ALA A 292 8.97 0.93 -30.25
N VAL A 293 9.70 1.08 -31.35
CA VAL A 293 10.68 2.16 -31.54
C VAL A 293 10.03 3.53 -31.47
N VAL A 294 8.97 3.76 -32.26
CA VAL A 294 8.23 5.04 -32.27
C VAL A 294 7.67 5.36 -30.90
N HIS A 295 7.07 4.37 -30.22
CA HIS A 295 6.53 4.53 -28.87
C HIS A 295 7.62 4.92 -27.87
N SER A 296 8.80 4.29 -27.97
CA SER A 296 9.96 4.60 -27.09
C SER A 296 10.54 5.97 -27.37
N ILE A 297 10.78 6.31 -28.64
CA ILE A 297 11.31 7.63 -29.03
C ILE A 297 10.39 8.74 -28.53
N PHE A 298 9.09 8.59 -28.74
CA PHE A 298 8.12 9.59 -28.27
C PHE A 298 8.18 9.77 -26.75
N ASN A 299 8.02 8.68 -25.97
CA ASN A 299 7.96 8.79 -24.50
C ASN A 299 9.27 9.30 -23.90
N LEU A 300 10.43 8.85 -24.41
CA LEU A 300 11.73 9.34 -23.98
C LEU A 300 11.94 10.81 -24.32
N THR A 301 11.58 11.23 -25.55
CA THR A 301 11.72 12.62 -25.99
C THR A 301 10.78 13.53 -25.22
N ALA A 302 9.50 13.15 -25.08
CA ALA A 302 8.52 13.92 -24.31
C ALA A 302 8.97 14.09 -22.85
N THR A 303 9.48 13.02 -22.24
CA THR A 303 10.01 13.09 -20.87
C THR A 303 11.27 13.95 -20.78
N ALA A 304 12.24 13.77 -21.67
CA ALA A 304 13.48 14.56 -21.66
C ALA A 304 13.21 16.06 -21.81
N VAL A 305 12.20 16.43 -22.62
CA VAL A 305 11.80 17.82 -22.84
C VAL A 305 11.00 18.37 -21.65
N LEU A 306 10.05 17.60 -21.08
CA LEU A 306 9.10 18.10 -20.10
C LEU A 306 9.55 17.89 -18.63
N LEU A 307 10.44 16.95 -18.34
CA LEU A 307 10.93 16.72 -16.97
C LEU A 307 11.61 17.95 -16.33
N PRO A 308 12.43 18.74 -17.05
CA PRO A 308 12.95 19.99 -16.51
C PRO A 308 11.87 21.03 -16.20
N PHE A 309 10.69 20.90 -16.80
CA PHE A 309 9.52 21.77 -16.60
C PHE A 309 8.46 21.16 -15.67
N ALA A 310 8.83 20.18 -14.83
CA ALA A 310 7.92 19.53 -13.89
C ALA A 310 7.16 20.55 -13.01
N ASN A 311 7.87 21.58 -12.47
CA ASN A 311 7.27 22.67 -11.71
C ASN A 311 6.28 23.52 -12.54
N GLY A 312 6.46 23.59 -13.85
CA GLY A 312 5.53 24.26 -14.77
C GLY A 312 4.22 23.49 -14.92
N LEU A 313 4.31 22.16 -15.03
CA LEU A 313 3.14 21.29 -15.06
C LEU A 313 2.36 21.29 -13.75
N GLU A 314 3.08 21.35 -12.61
CA GLU A 314 2.48 21.51 -11.29
C GLU A 314 1.69 22.81 -11.20
N LYS A 315 2.30 23.95 -11.57
CA LYS A 315 1.64 25.27 -11.59
C LYS A 315 0.41 25.27 -12.51
N LEU A 316 0.49 24.62 -13.67
CA LEU A 316 -0.63 24.50 -14.58
C LEU A 316 -1.79 23.70 -13.97
N ALA A 317 -1.48 22.64 -13.25
CA ALA A 317 -2.48 21.82 -12.54
C ALA A 317 -3.11 22.60 -11.37
N ILE A 318 -2.33 23.39 -10.63
CA ILE A 318 -2.83 24.27 -9.55
C ILE A 318 -3.72 25.39 -10.14
N LEU A 319 -3.36 25.95 -11.27
CA LEU A 319 -4.15 27.00 -11.94
C LEU A 319 -5.53 26.47 -12.39
N THR A 320 -5.59 25.22 -12.84
CA THR A 320 -6.85 24.61 -13.31
C THR A 320 -7.70 24.05 -12.17
N ILE A 321 -7.09 23.68 -11.06
CA ILE A 321 -7.77 23.22 -9.84
C ILE A 321 -7.25 24.09 -8.69
N PRO A 322 -7.83 25.28 -8.47
CA PRO A 322 -7.37 26.20 -7.45
C PRO A 322 -7.67 25.70 -6.02
N ASP A 323 -6.95 26.26 -5.04
CA ASP A 323 -7.24 26.01 -3.63
C ASP A 323 -8.50 26.80 -3.24
N ASP A 324 -9.52 26.10 -2.71
CA ASP A 324 -10.64 26.75 -2.03
C ASP A 324 -10.34 26.84 -0.54
N ALA A 325 -11.02 27.74 0.16
CA ALA A 325 -10.90 27.91 1.62
C ALA A 325 -11.50 26.75 2.44
N GLU A 326 -11.95 25.68 1.81
CA GLU A 326 -12.50 24.50 2.50
C GLU A 326 -11.39 23.62 3.07
N LYS A 327 -11.57 23.22 4.33
CA LYS A 327 -10.71 22.28 5.04
C LYS A 327 -10.55 21.02 4.20
N GLU A 328 -9.32 20.65 3.88
CA GLU A 328 -9.00 19.37 3.27
C GLU A 328 -9.46 18.24 4.22
N ASN A 329 -10.54 17.59 3.87
CA ASN A 329 -10.90 16.31 4.47
C ASN A 329 -9.98 15.26 3.83
N PHE A 330 -8.87 14.98 4.48
CA PHE A 330 -8.07 13.79 4.15
C PHE A 330 -8.94 12.56 4.45
N ALA A 331 -9.30 11.81 3.42
CA ALA A 331 -9.91 10.52 3.63
C ALA A 331 -8.89 9.65 4.38
N LEU A 332 -9.23 9.22 5.60
CA LEU A 332 -8.38 8.41 6.47
C LEU A 332 -7.81 7.20 5.73
N LEU A 333 -8.64 6.57 4.89
CA LEU A 333 -8.33 5.41 4.06
C LEU A 333 -8.95 5.57 2.68
N ASP A 334 -8.15 5.41 1.63
CA ASP A 334 -8.59 5.54 0.25
C ASP A 334 -8.93 4.16 -0.34
N GLU A 335 -10.21 3.92 -0.65
CA GLU A 335 -10.67 2.67 -1.26
C GLU A 335 -10.05 2.36 -2.63
N ARG A 336 -9.49 3.36 -3.31
CA ARG A 336 -8.77 3.16 -4.59
C ARG A 336 -7.52 2.33 -4.41
N LEU A 337 -6.90 2.40 -3.22
CA LEU A 337 -5.74 1.59 -2.85
C LEU A 337 -6.07 0.10 -2.74
N LEU A 338 -7.35 -0.27 -2.56
CA LEU A 338 -7.79 -1.68 -2.58
C LEU A 338 -7.53 -2.38 -3.91
N LYS A 339 -7.26 -1.64 -4.99
CA LYS A 339 -6.80 -2.20 -6.27
C LYS A 339 -5.34 -2.64 -6.23
N THR A 340 -4.58 -2.16 -5.27
CA THR A 340 -3.18 -2.50 -5.00
C THR A 340 -3.05 -2.96 -3.55
N PRO A 341 -3.41 -4.22 -3.25
CA PRO A 341 -3.64 -4.71 -1.88
C PRO A 341 -2.50 -4.45 -0.91
N ALA A 342 -1.26 -4.67 -1.32
CA ALA A 342 -0.13 -4.49 -0.43
C ALA A 342 0.10 -3.00 -0.05
N VAL A 343 -0.25 -2.02 -0.93
CA VAL A 343 -0.27 -0.58 -0.58
C VAL A 343 -1.36 -0.29 0.42
N ALA A 344 -2.53 -0.91 0.22
CA ALA A 344 -3.66 -0.79 1.12
C ALA A 344 -3.32 -1.30 2.53
N VAL A 345 -2.60 -2.43 2.63
CA VAL A 345 -2.08 -2.98 3.90
C VAL A 345 -1.13 -2.00 4.58
N GLU A 346 -0.16 -1.44 3.84
CA GLU A 346 0.81 -0.50 4.41
C GLU A 346 0.13 0.79 4.91
N ARG A 347 -0.87 1.30 4.15
CA ARG A 347 -1.65 2.46 4.60
C ARG A 347 -2.51 2.15 5.83
N ALA A 348 -3.14 0.98 5.88
CA ALA A 348 -3.89 0.54 7.04
C ALA A 348 -2.97 0.42 8.28
N ARG A 349 -1.77 -0.16 8.12
CA ARG A 349 -0.75 -0.23 9.19
C ARG A 349 -0.35 1.15 9.68
N ALA A 350 -0.09 2.10 8.79
CA ALA A 350 0.27 3.47 9.15
C ALA A 350 -0.88 4.17 9.92
N ALA A 351 -2.12 4.01 9.47
CA ALA A 351 -3.29 4.57 10.14
C ALA A 351 -3.51 3.93 11.53
N THR A 352 -3.30 2.61 11.65
CA THR A 352 -3.35 1.93 12.96
C THR A 352 -2.24 2.42 13.90
N ALA A 353 -1.05 2.74 13.38
CA ALA A 353 0.03 3.32 14.18
C ALA A 353 -0.30 4.75 14.66
N GLU A 354 -1.00 5.55 13.84
CA GLU A 354 -1.52 6.86 14.24
C GLU A 354 -2.58 6.72 15.34
N MET A 355 -3.51 5.78 15.20
CA MET A 355 -4.52 5.40 16.19
C MET A 355 -3.88 5.00 17.53
N ALA A 356 -2.87 4.11 17.47
CA ALA A 356 -2.12 3.66 18.65
C ALA A 356 -1.45 4.82 19.40
N GLU A 357 -0.89 5.79 18.67
CA GLU A 357 -0.28 6.97 19.28
C GLU A 357 -1.31 7.89 19.94
N LEU A 358 -2.49 8.08 19.33
CA LEU A 358 -3.59 8.83 19.93
C LEU A 358 -4.07 8.16 21.23
N ALA A 359 -4.28 6.84 21.24
CA ALA A 359 -4.67 6.09 22.42
C ALA A 359 -3.62 6.22 23.55
N ARG A 360 -2.32 6.09 23.21
CA ARG A 360 -1.22 6.27 24.17
C ARG A 360 -1.23 7.68 24.78
N VAL A 361 -1.36 8.70 23.93
CA VAL A 361 -1.37 10.10 24.39
C VAL A 361 -2.60 10.37 25.28
N GLY A 362 -3.77 9.86 24.91
CA GLY A 362 -5.01 9.98 25.67
C GLY A 362 -4.86 9.42 27.09
N VAL A 363 -4.32 8.20 27.22
CA VAL A 363 -4.09 7.58 28.55
C VAL A 363 -3.10 8.40 29.38
N VAL A 364 -1.96 8.82 28.82
CA VAL A 364 -0.95 9.61 29.55
C VAL A 364 -1.52 10.96 30.01
N GLN A 365 -2.34 11.60 29.19
CA GLN A 365 -3.02 12.87 29.55
C GLN A 365 -4.06 12.63 30.65
N ALA A 366 -4.87 11.56 30.57
CA ALA A 366 -5.83 11.20 31.60
C ALA A 366 -5.14 10.90 32.95
N MET A 367 -4.01 10.18 32.93
CA MET A 367 -3.17 9.95 34.12
C MET A 367 -2.71 11.27 34.74
N SER A 368 -2.27 12.25 33.95
CA SER A 368 -1.84 13.54 34.50
C SER A 368 -2.97 14.33 35.18
N LEU A 369 -4.22 14.15 34.71
CA LEU A 369 -5.39 14.79 35.28
C LEU A 369 -5.78 14.26 36.67
N THR A 370 -5.35 13.05 37.04
CA THR A 370 -5.55 12.51 38.41
C THR A 370 -4.73 13.27 39.45
N HIS A 371 -3.64 13.94 39.05
CA HIS A 371 -2.78 14.74 39.91
C HIS A 371 -3.11 16.24 39.87
N THR A 372 -3.41 16.76 38.65
CA THR A 372 -3.67 18.17 38.46
C THR A 372 -4.79 18.33 37.41
N TRP A 373 -5.92 18.85 37.83
CA TRP A 373 -7.07 19.02 36.95
C TRP A 373 -6.87 20.20 36.00
N ASP A 374 -7.22 19.99 34.72
CA ASP A 374 -7.28 21.00 33.66
C ASP A 374 -8.44 20.68 32.71
N ASP A 375 -9.44 21.59 32.67
CA ASP A 375 -10.64 21.41 31.86
C ASP A 375 -10.34 21.31 30.37
N SER A 376 -9.32 22.04 29.88
CA SER A 376 -8.94 22.03 28.47
C SER A 376 -8.30 20.70 28.07
N LEU A 377 -7.50 20.13 28.97
CA LEU A 377 -6.88 18.81 28.77
C LEU A 377 -7.91 17.70 28.88
N ALA A 378 -8.89 17.82 29.79
CA ALA A 378 -10.02 16.89 29.91
C ALA A 378 -10.83 16.82 28.60
N GLN A 379 -11.15 18.00 28.03
CA GLN A 379 -11.86 18.04 26.75
C GLN A 379 -11.02 17.47 25.59
N LYS A 380 -9.70 17.65 25.66
CA LYS A 380 -8.79 17.08 24.64
C LYS A 380 -8.78 15.56 24.70
N VAL A 381 -8.74 14.93 25.87
CA VAL A 381 -8.82 13.47 26.04
C VAL A 381 -10.11 12.93 25.40
N ARG A 382 -11.29 13.55 25.67
CA ARG A 382 -12.55 13.14 25.06
C ARG A 382 -12.55 13.26 23.53
N ASN A 383 -11.91 14.33 23.00
CA ASN A 383 -11.82 14.51 21.55
C ASN A 383 -10.85 13.52 20.89
N GLU A 384 -9.82 13.09 21.59
CA GLU A 384 -8.84 12.11 21.08
C GLU A 384 -9.46 10.72 21.04
N GLU A 385 -10.24 10.33 22.07
CA GLU A 385 -10.99 9.07 22.08
C GLU A 385 -11.98 9.01 20.92
N GLN A 386 -12.81 10.05 20.69
CA GLN A 386 -13.74 10.10 19.54
C GLN A 386 -13.02 9.95 18.19
N LYS A 387 -11.76 10.39 18.08
CA LYS A 387 -10.97 10.15 16.87
C LYS A 387 -10.54 8.69 16.76
N VAL A 388 -10.16 8.07 17.89
CA VAL A 388 -9.76 6.66 17.92
C VAL A 388 -10.93 5.77 17.49
N ASP A 389 -12.15 6.05 17.94
CA ASP A 389 -13.39 5.38 17.48
C ASP A 389 -13.56 5.50 15.95
N GLN A 390 -13.38 6.71 15.41
CA GLN A 390 -13.46 6.92 13.96
C GLN A 390 -12.40 6.12 13.19
N TYR A 391 -11.19 5.97 13.79
CA TYR A 391 -10.12 5.13 13.21
C TYR A 391 -10.53 3.65 13.23
N GLU A 392 -11.09 3.15 14.33
CA GLU A 392 -11.53 1.77 14.48
C GLU A 392 -12.58 1.41 13.43
N ASP A 393 -13.67 2.17 13.34
CA ASP A 393 -14.74 1.98 12.36
C ASP A 393 -14.22 2.00 10.91
N ALA A 394 -13.40 3.00 10.57
CA ALA A 394 -12.86 3.17 9.24
C ALA A 394 -11.90 2.03 8.87
N LEU A 395 -10.98 1.68 9.79
CA LEU A 395 -10.00 0.60 9.61
C LEU A 395 -10.69 -0.76 9.53
N GLY A 396 -11.65 -1.05 10.43
CA GLY A 396 -12.41 -2.30 10.43
C GLY A 396 -13.11 -2.54 9.09
N THR A 397 -13.85 -1.53 8.62
CA THR A 397 -14.52 -1.58 7.31
C THR A 397 -13.52 -1.75 6.16
N TYR A 398 -12.41 -1.03 6.18
CA TYR A 398 -11.38 -1.08 5.13
C TYR A 398 -10.66 -2.42 5.09
N LEU A 399 -10.26 -2.96 6.24
CA LEU A 399 -9.57 -4.24 6.36
C LEU A 399 -10.46 -5.41 5.94
N VAL A 400 -11.76 -5.39 6.24
CA VAL A 400 -12.72 -6.38 5.74
C VAL A 400 -12.83 -6.35 4.22
N LYS A 401 -12.89 -5.16 3.60
CA LYS A 401 -12.86 -5.02 2.13
C LYS A 401 -11.53 -5.52 1.54
N LEU A 402 -10.43 -5.27 2.25
CA LEU A 402 -9.10 -5.67 1.83
C LEU A 402 -8.91 -7.19 1.91
N SER A 403 -9.40 -7.85 2.97
CA SER A 403 -9.33 -9.31 3.14
C SER A 403 -10.06 -10.09 2.04
N SER A 404 -11.05 -9.46 1.39
CA SER A 404 -11.75 -10.06 0.23
C SER A 404 -10.95 -10.01 -1.07
N ARG A 405 -9.78 -9.40 -1.09
CA ARG A 405 -8.89 -9.31 -2.26
C ARG A 405 -7.88 -10.45 -2.28
N GLU A 406 -7.27 -10.66 -3.45
CA GLU A 406 -6.14 -11.61 -3.58
C GLU A 406 -4.90 -11.03 -2.89
N LEU A 407 -4.63 -11.45 -1.67
CA LEU A 407 -3.48 -11.04 -0.87
C LEU A 407 -2.29 -11.99 -1.06
N SER A 408 -1.08 -11.48 -0.89
CA SER A 408 0.07 -12.33 -0.63
C SER A 408 -0.04 -12.93 0.78
N HIS A 409 0.69 -14.02 1.07
CA HIS A 409 0.70 -14.60 2.42
C HIS A 409 1.10 -13.58 3.49
N ALA A 410 2.15 -12.78 3.23
CA ALA A 410 2.62 -11.73 4.13
C ALA A 410 1.57 -10.61 4.34
N ASP A 411 0.87 -10.21 3.26
CA ASP A 411 -0.19 -9.20 3.37
C ASP A 411 -1.40 -9.74 4.16
N SER A 412 -1.75 -11.01 3.95
CA SER A 412 -2.82 -11.67 4.70
C SER A 412 -2.51 -11.75 6.20
N GLN A 413 -1.27 -12.10 6.55
CA GLN A 413 -0.79 -12.07 7.93
C GLN A 413 -0.89 -10.65 8.52
N SER A 414 -0.43 -9.63 7.78
CA SER A 414 -0.52 -8.24 8.22
C SER A 414 -1.97 -7.79 8.44
N VAL A 415 -2.89 -8.13 7.54
CA VAL A 415 -4.33 -7.81 7.71
C VAL A 415 -4.90 -8.48 8.95
N ASN A 416 -4.55 -9.73 9.21
CA ASN A 416 -4.96 -10.44 10.43
C ASN A 416 -4.46 -9.74 11.70
N THR A 417 -3.17 -9.41 11.76
CA THR A 417 -2.61 -8.66 12.90
C THR A 417 -3.38 -7.36 13.10
N LEU A 418 -3.61 -6.58 12.03
CA LEU A 418 -4.30 -5.31 12.12
C LEU A 418 -5.74 -5.47 12.64
N LEU A 419 -6.50 -6.46 12.15
CA LEU A 419 -7.87 -6.73 12.60
C LEU A 419 -7.96 -7.06 14.10
N HIS A 420 -6.95 -7.74 14.64
CA HIS A 420 -6.90 -8.03 16.07
C HIS A 420 -6.47 -6.80 16.89
N THR A 421 -5.52 -6.03 16.40
CA THR A 421 -4.92 -4.94 17.20
C THR A 421 -5.73 -3.64 17.21
N ILE A 422 -6.57 -3.36 16.19
CA ILE A 422 -7.39 -2.13 16.18
C ILE A 422 -8.34 -2.07 17.37
N SER A 423 -8.98 -3.18 17.73
CA SER A 423 -9.91 -3.26 18.85
C SER A 423 -9.20 -3.11 20.21
N ASP A 424 -7.96 -3.61 20.33
CA ASP A 424 -7.17 -3.40 21.55
C ASP A 424 -6.73 -1.94 21.72
N PHE A 425 -6.37 -1.25 20.63
CA PHE A 425 -6.05 0.19 20.70
C PHE A 425 -7.27 1.06 21.00
N GLU A 426 -8.46 0.71 20.50
CA GLU A 426 -9.71 1.36 20.87
C GLU A 426 -9.97 1.19 22.37
N ARG A 427 -9.90 -0.05 22.91
CA ARG A 427 -10.09 -0.30 24.32
C ARG A 427 -9.07 0.42 25.21
N ILE A 428 -7.81 0.55 24.79
CA ILE A 428 -6.81 1.38 25.48
C ILE A 428 -7.31 2.84 25.54
N SER A 429 -7.89 3.34 24.46
CA SER A 429 -8.44 4.70 24.41
C SER A 429 -9.68 4.86 25.30
N ASP A 430 -10.60 3.89 25.31
CA ASP A 430 -11.75 3.84 26.21
C ASP A 430 -11.36 3.96 27.67
N HIS A 431 -10.29 3.24 28.07
CA HIS A 431 -9.76 3.34 29.42
C HIS A 431 -9.21 4.73 29.74
N SER A 432 -8.81 5.54 28.73
CA SER A 432 -8.43 6.94 28.98
C SER A 432 -9.61 7.79 29.47
N VAL A 433 -10.83 7.56 28.95
CA VAL A 433 -12.05 8.25 29.39
C VAL A 433 -12.51 7.74 30.75
N ASN A 434 -12.33 6.45 31.06
CA ASN A 434 -12.59 5.92 32.37
C ASN A 434 -11.64 6.53 33.43
N LEU A 435 -10.34 6.64 33.13
CA LEU A 435 -9.35 7.32 33.99
C LEU A 435 -9.71 8.82 34.15
N LEU A 436 -10.16 9.48 33.06
CA LEU A 436 -10.65 10.85 33.13
C LEU A 436 -11.83 10.99 34.06
N SER A 437 -12.78 10.04 34.04
CA SER A 437 -13.93 10.05 34.95
C SER A 437 -13.50 9.92 36.41
N SER A 438 -12.52 9.07 36.71
CA SER A 438 -11.91 8.97 38.04
C SER A 438 -11.20 10.27 38.43
N ALA A 439 -10.47 10.93 37.50
CA ALA A 439 -9.84 12.22 37.73
C ALA A 439 -10.86 13.34 38.01
N GLU A 440 -11.99 13.35 37.30
CA GLU A 440 -13.10 14.27 37.51
C GLU A 440 -13.74 14.08 38.90
N GLU A 441 -13.88 12.84 39.34
CA GLU A 441 -14.36 12.50 40.67
C GLU A 441 -13.37 12.96 41.76
N ILE A 442 -12.06 12.71 41.57
CA ILE A 442 -11.00 13.19 42.47
C ILE A 442 -11.08 14.70 42.62
N HIS A 443 -11.17 15.43 41.50
CA HIS A 443 -11.24 16.88 41.52
C HIS A 443 -12.53 17.40 42.17
N SER A 444 -13.71 16.89 41.78
CA SER A 444 -15.01 17.39 42.25
C SER A 444 -15.25 17.14 43.71
N LYS A 445 -14.74 16.01 44.23
CA LYS A 445 -14.87 15.62 45.64
C LYS A 445 -13.68 16.09 46.50
N ASN A 446 -12.68 16.75 45.95
CA ASN A 446 -11.42 17.12 46.61
C ASN A 446 -10.76 15.92 47.33
N ILE A 447 -10.63 14.78 46.64
CA ILE A 447 -10.02 13.58 47.18
C ILE A 447 -8.52 13.77 47.28
N GLU A 448 -7.96 13.62 48.50
CA GLU A 448 -6.54 13.62 48.74
C GLU A 448 -6.09 12.23 49.21
N PHE A 449 -5.36 11.51 48.38
CA PHE A 449 -4.71 10.27 48.77
C PHE A 449 -3.58 10.52 49.79
N SER A 450 -3.33 9.56 50.66
CA SER A 450 -2.18 9.63 51.59
C SER A 450 -0.86 9.75 50.81
N LYS A 451 0.18 10.25 51.49
CA LYS A 451 1.51 10.39 50.85
C LYS A 451 1.97 9.05 50.27
N ASP A 452 1.86 7.97 51.05
CA ASP A 452 2.29 6.64 50.64
C ASP A 452 1.51 6.14 49.42
N ALA A 453 0.17 6.33 49.41
CA ALA A 453 -0.66 5.95 48.25
C ALA A 453 -0.30 6.72 47.00
N ARG A 454 0.03 8.00 47.09
CA ARG A 454 0.47 8.81 45.94
C ARG A 454 1.82 8.33 45.40
N GLU A 455 2.77 8.03 46.28
CA GLU A 455 4.08 7.51 45.87
C GLU A 455 3.96 6.11 45.24
N GLU A 456 3.10 5.23 45.79
CA GLU A 456 2.79 3.92 45.20
C GLU A 456 2.15 4.05 43.80
N LEU A 457 1.19 4.96 43.63
CA LEU A 457 0.55 5.24 42.33
C LEU A 457 1.56 5.76 41.33
N GLN A 458 2.49 6.65 41.68
CA GLN A 458 3.52 7.16 40.77
C GLN A 458 4.44 6.04 40.23
N VAL A 459 4.77 5.04 41.05
CA VAL A 459 5.55 3.87 40.62
C VAL A 459 4.74 3.07 39.57
N LEU A 460 3.46 2.80 39.86
CA LEU A 460 2.56 2.08 38.94
C LEU A 460 2.38 2.83 37.63
N GLU A 461 2.09 4.13 37.69
CA GLU A 461 1.92 4.98 36.51
C GLU A 461 3.17 5.00 35.62
N GLY A 462 4.36 5.04 36.23
CA GLY A 462 5.63 4.93 35.52
C GLY A 462 5.77 3.59 34.78
N ALA A 463 5.33 2.48 35.40
CA ALA A 463 5.32 1.17 34.77
C ALA A 463 4.33 1.11 33.61
N VAL A 464 3.09 1.60 33.79
CA VAL A 464 2.05 1.66 32.74
C VAL A 464 2.51 2.49 31.54
N GLN A 465 3.11 3.66 31.77
CA GLN A 465 3.66 4.50 30.68
C GLN A 465 4.76 3.78 29.90
N ASP A 466 5.64 3.03 30.58
CA ASP A 466 6.68 2.24 29.92
C ASP A 466 6.08 1.09 29.07
N VAL A 467 5.02 0.40 29.55
CA VAL A 467 4.29 -0.63 28.79
C VAL A 467 3.68 -0.02 27.53
N LEU A 468 2.90 1.06 27.66
CA LEU A 468 2.27 1.78 26.55
C LEU A 468 3.29 2.23 25.50
N SER A 469 4.38 2.85 25.93
CA SER A 469 5.40 3.36 25.01
C SER A 469 6.09 2.22 24.25
N ARG A 470 6.37 1.09 24.92
CA ARG A 470 6.99 -0.08 24.27
C ARG A 470 6.06 -0.75 23.29
N THR A 471 4.79 -0.91 23.64
CA THR A 471 3.78 -1.51 22.77
C THR A 471 3.59 -0.67 21.51
N THR A 472 3.40 0.65 21.65
CA THR A 472 3.24 1.57 20.53
C THR A 472 4.49 1.60 19.64
N ASP A 473 5.69 1.63 20.23
CA ASP A 473 6.95 1.61 19.49
C ASP A 473 7.20 0.27 18.80
N ALA A 474 6.88 -0.87 19.44
CA ALA A 474 6.99 -2.20 18.86
C ALA A 474 6.08 -2.32 17.63
N PHE A 475 4.83 -1.88 17.76
CA PHE A 475 3.86 -1.90 16.67
C PHE A 475 4.30 -1.00 15.51
N ARG A 476 4.67 0.25 15.77
CA ARG A 476 5.08 1.23 14.77
C ARG A 476 6.33 0.80 13.99
N LYS A 477 7.32 0.20 14.69
CA LYS A 477 8.61 -0.21 14.12
C LYS A 477 8.61 -1.64 13.57
N ASP A 478 7.53 -2.39 13.79
CA ASP A 478 7.44 -3.84 13.51
C ASP A 478 8.56 -4.63 14.20
N ASP A 479 8.84 -4.28 15.47
CA ASP A 479 9.98 -4.80 16.24
C ASP A 479 9.53 -5.86 17.25
N LEU A 480 9.65 -7.13 16.85
CA LEU A 480 9.29 -8.28 17.68
C LEU A 480 10.14 -8.39 18.95
N HIS A 481 11.38 -7.86 18.96
CA HIS A 481 12.20 -7.85 20.16
C HIS A 481 11.67 -6.86 21.22
N LEU A 482 11.11 -5.72 20.76
CA LEU A 482 10.40 -4.80 21.66
C LEU A 482 9.08 -5.39 22.12
N ALA A 483 8.31 -6.03 21.25
CA ALA A 483 7.07 -6.72 21.59
C ALA A 483 7.30 -7.76 22.70
N GLY A 484 8.34 -8.59 22.60
CA GLY A 484 8.69 -9.58 23.62
C GLY A 484 9.19 -8.99 24.97
N LYS A 485 9.19 -7.67 25.16
CA LYS A 485 9.46 -7.00 26.43
C LYS A 485 8.19 -6.52 27.14
N VAL A 486 7.05 -6.56 26.46
CA VAL A 486 5.78 -6.04 26.99
C VAL A 486 5.23 -6.98 28.05
N GLU A 487 5.13 -8.26 27.78
CA GLU A 487 4.57 -9.28 28.66
C GLU A 487 5.24 -9.36 30.06
N PRO A 488 6.61 -9.34 30.18
CA PRO A 488 7.25 -9.31 31.51
C PRO A 488 6.93 -8.02 32.27
N MET A 489 6.65 -6.91 31.59
CA MET A 489 6.28 -5.64 32.25
C MET A 489 4.83 -5.63 32.69
N GLU A 490 3.92 -6.17 31.89
CA GLU A 490 2.51 -6.37 32.26
C GLU A 490 2.41 -7.20 33.53
N THR A 491 3.17 -8.30 33.64
CA THR A 491 3.22 -9.12 34.86
C THR A 491 3.66 -8.31 36.09
N VAL A 492 4.62 -7.37 35.94
CA VAL A 492 5.00 -6.47 37.03
C VAL A 492 3.90 -5.48 37.39
N VAL A 493 3.16 -4.95 36.39
CA VAL A 493 2.01 -4.07 36.65
C VAL A 493 0.95 -4.81 37.48
N ASP A 494 0.62 -6.04 37.13
CA ASP A 494 -0.30 -6.90 37.89
C ASP A 494 0.15 -7.11 39.34
N GLU A 495 1.44 -7.33 39.54
CA GLU A 495 2.04 -7.48 40.88
C GLU A 495 1.91 -6.18 41.68
N LEU A 496 2.20 -5.02 41.05
CA LEU A 496 2.07 -3.71 41.68
C LEU A 496 0.61 -3.42 42.05
N VAL A 497 -0.35 -3.66 41.14
CA VAL A 497 -1.79 -3.48 41.43
C VAL A 497 -2.23 -4.31 42.64
N ARG A 498 -1.88 -5.59 42.66
CA ARG A 498 -2.21 -6.47 43.79
C ARG A 498 -1.57 -5.99 45.12
N ALA A 499 -0.34 -5.55 45.07
CA ALA A 499 0.36 -5.04 46.25
C ALA A 499 -0.27 -3.72 46.78
N ILE A 500 -0.60 -2.78 45.90
CA ILE A 500 -1.25 -1.51 46.27
C ILE A 500 -2.62 -1.78 46.88
N LYS A 501 -3.43 -2.71 46.32
CA LYS A 501 -4.72 -3.14 46.88
C LYS A 501 -4.53 -3.68 48.32
N ALA A 502 -3.55 -4.57 48.54
CA ALA A 502 -3.25 -5.12 49.88
C ALA A 502 -2.82 -4.04 50.86
N ARG A 503 -1.94 -3.11 50.44
CA ARG A 503 -1.47 -1.98 51.27
C ARG A 503 -2.64 -1.01 51.57
N HIS A 504 -3.54 -0.77 50.63
CA HIS A 504 -4.75 0.03 50.88
C HIS A 504 -5.64 -0.61 51.95
N VAL A 505 -5.89 -1.92 51.87
CA VAL A 505 -6.67 -2.65 52.90
C VAL A 505 -6.00 -2.52 54.28
N ALA A 506 -4.69 -2.61 54.38
CA ALA A 506 -3.97 -2.40 55.66
C ALA A 506 -4.15 -0.97 56.19
N ARG A 507 -4.11 0.05 55.32
CA ARG A 507 -4.39 1.45 55.69
C ARG A 507 -5.82 1.67 56.16
N LEU A 508 -6.79 1.00 55.54
CA LEU A 508 -8.20 1.01 55.96
C LEU A 508 -8.35 0.40 57.37
N GLN A 509 -7.73 -0.75 57.65
CA GLN A 509 -7.76 -1.40 58.94
C GLN A 509 -7.09 -0.55 60.04
N ALA A 510 -6.05 0.19 59.68
CA ALA A 510 -5.37 1.12 60.58
C ALA A 510 -6.13 2.45 60.79
N GLY A 511 -7.25 2.67 60.11
CA GLY A 511 -8.03 3.90 60.16
C GLY A 511 -7.34 5.13 59.57
N SER A 512 -6.34 4.92 58.70
CA SER A 512 -5.54 5.99 58.10
C SER A 512 -6.07 6.42 56.70
N CYS A 513 -7.13 5.81 56.17
CA CYS A 513 -7.83 6.24 54.97
C CYS A 513 -9.33 5.92 55.05
N SER A 514 -10.14 6.53 54.15
CA SER A 514 -11.58 6.29 54.09
C SER A 514 -11.95 5.23 53.05
N ILE A 515 -13.04 4.53 53.29
CA ILE A 515 -13.60 3.54 52.35
C ILE A 515 -13.98 4.21 51.02
N GLU A 516 -14.48 5.45 51.07
CA GLU A 516 -14.91 6.21 49.88
C GLU A 516 -13.76 6.43 48.91
N TYR A 517 -12.57 6.76 49.38
CA TYR A 517 -11.36 6.93 48.55
C TYR A 517 -10.88 5.59 47.96
N GLY A 518 -11.24 4.47 48.62
CA GLY A 518 -10.92 3.13 48.19
C GLY A 518 -11.60 2.76 46.85
N PHE A 519 -12.83 3.23 46.63
CA PHE A 519 -13.53 2.97 45.35
C PHE A 519 -12.84 3.66 44.18
N VAL A 520 -12.48 4.94 44.32
CA VAL A 520 -11.77 5.68 43.28
C VAL A 520 -10.38 5.10 43.00
N LEU A 521 -9.67 4.67 44.08
CA LEU A 521 -8.39 3.97 43.93
C LEU A 521 -8.56 2.66 43.17
N GLU A 522 -9.58 1.85 43.47
CA GLU A 522 -9.85 0.57 42.80
C GLU A 522 -10.16 0.79 41.31
N ASP A 523 -10.94 1.84 40.97
CA ASP A 523 -11.22 2.19 39.58
C ASP A 523 -9.95 2.58 38.82
N LEU A 524 -9.05 3.38 39.41
CA LEU A 524 -7.75 3.72 38.83
C LEU A 524 -6.92 2.48 38.56
N LEU A 525 -6.76 1.63 39.62
CA LEU A 525 -5.96 0.41 39.53
C LEU A 525 -6.47 -0.56 38.48
N THR A 526 -7.81 -0.73 38.39
CA THR A 526 -8.45 -1.58 37.38
C THR A 526 -8.23 -1.06 35.97
N ASN A 527 -8.35 0.26 35.75
CA ASN A 527 -8.12 0.82 34.43
C ASN A 527 -6.64 0.72 34.01
N TYR A 528 -5.69 0.89 34.93
CA TYR A 528 -4.27 0.71 34.63
C TYR A 528 -3.92 -0.74 34.28
N GLU A 529 -4.47 -1.72 35.01
CA GLU A 529 -4.33 -3.14 34.72
C GLU A 529 -4.87 -3.46 33.31
N ARG A 530 -6.12 -3.02 33.00
CA ARG A 530 -6.74 -3.26 31.70
C ARG A 530 -6.00 -2.65 30.51
N VAL A 531 -5.46 -1.44 30.68
CA VAL A 531 -4.60 -0.83 29.65
C VAL A 531 -3.39 -1.72 29.35
N CYS A 532 -2.76 -2.31 30.37
CA CYS A 532 -1.61 -3.19 30.19
C CYS A 532 -2.00 -4.55 29.59
N ASP A 533 -3.16 -5.11 29.95
CA ASP A 533 -3.74 -6.31 29.34
C ASP A 533 -3.86 -6.14 27.81
N HIS A 534 -4.47 -5.01 27.36
CA HIS A 534 -4.62 -4.72 25.93
C HIS A 534 -3.26 -4.47 25.25
N CYS A 535 -2.30 -3.86 25.94
CA CYS A 535 -0.94 -3.73 25.43
C CYS A 535 -0.26 -5.09 25.23
N SER A 536 -0.46 -6.04 26.15
CA SER A 536 0.01 -7.42 26.02
C SER A 536 -0.63 -8.11 24.83
N ASN A 537 -1.96 -8.01 24.65
CA ASN A 537 -2.66 -8.58 23.50
C ASN A 537 -2.07 -8.11 22.17
N VAL A 538 -1.82 -6.79 22.03
CA VAL A 538 -1.18 -6.22 20.83
C VAL A 538 0.21 -6.82 20.59
N ALA A 539 1.04 -6.92 21.63
CA ALA A 539 2.39 -7.44 21.50
C ALA A 539 2.41 -8.94 21.14
N VAL A 540 1.52 -9.72 21.76
CA VAL A 540 1.36 -11.15 21.51
C VAL A 540 0.88 -11.40 20.09
N ALA A 541 -0.14 -10.66 19.63
CA ALA A 541 -0.66 -10.77 18.25
C ALA A 541 0.44 -10.52 17.20
N GLN A 542 1.36 -9.57 17.43
CA GLN A 542 2.51 -9.35 16.54
C GLN A 542 3.46 -10.55 16.50
N ILE A 543 3.75 -11.16 17.66
CA ILE A 543 4.70 -12.28 17.75
C ILE A 543 4.11 -13.54 17.12
N GLU A 544 2.86 -13.86 17.41
CA GLU A 544 2.19 -15.07 16.92
C GLU A 544 2.04 -15.08 15.40
N VAL A 545 1.61 -13.97 14.82
CA VAL A 545 1.49 -13.86 13.36
C VAL A 545 2.87 -14.02 12.69
N ALA A 546 3.94 -13.52 13.31
CA ALA A 546 5.29 -13.68 12.77
C ALA A 546 5.80 -15.13 12.84
N GLN A 547 5.26 -15.95 13.77
CA GLN A 547 5.62 -17.37 13.95
C GLN A 547 4.68 -18.34 13.22
N ASP A 548 3.69 -17.84 12.42
CA ASP A 548 2.61 -18.67 11.83
C ASP A 548 1.82 -19.49 12.88
N SER A 549 1.82 -19.05 14.13
CA SER A 549 1.08 -19.66 15.24
C SER A 549 -0.20 -18.88 15.48
N PHE A 550 -1.33 -19.56 15.60
CA PHE A 550 -2.65 -18.95 15.84
C PHE A 550 -3.22 -19.30 17.22
N ASP A 551 -2.38 -19.75 18.14
CA ASP A 551 -2.81 -20.13 19.49
C ASP A 551 -2.17 -19.24 20.56
N THR A 552 -2.83 -18.09 20.82
CA THR A 552 -2.42 -17.04 21.79
C THR A 552 -2.13 -17.60 23.17
N HIS A 553 -2.94 -18.57 23.60
CA HIS A 553 -2.79 -19.15 24.92
C HIS A 553 -1.62 -20.15 24.98
N ALA A 554 -1.28 -20.83 23.91
CA ALA A 554 -0.14 -21.73 23.88
C ALA A 554 1.18 -20.96 24.03
N TYR A 555 1.36 -19.85 23.27
CA TYR A 555 2.56 -19.04 23.37
C TYR A 555 2.77 -18.46 24.76
N LEU A 556 1.74 -17.84 25.36
CA LEU A 556 1.81 -17.25 26.69
C LEU A 556 2.08 -18.32 27.79
N ASN A 557 1.43 -19.48 27.67
CA ASN A 557 1.64 -20.57 28.60
C ASN A 557 3.06 -21.13 28.51
N ASP A 558 3.60 -21.31 27.32
CA ASP A 558 4.99 -21.74 27.13
C ASP A 558 5.99 -20.71 27.65
N LEU A 559 5.69 -19.42 27.51
CA LEU A 559 6.54 -18.33 28.00
C LEU A 559 6.53 -18.24 29.53
N ARG A 560 5.36 -18.31 30.16
CA ARG A 560 5.16 -18.16 31.61
C ARG A 560 5.51 -19.45 32.38
N TYR A 561 5.13 -20.62 31.86
CA TYR A 561 5.18 -21.91 32.58
C TYR A 561 6.06 -22.97 31.89
N GLY A 562 6.57 -22.71 30.66
CA GLY A 562 7.45 -23.65 29.95
C GLY A 562 8.80 -23.81 30.70
N ASN A 563 9.16 -25.05 30.98
CA ASN A 563 10.46 -25.37 31.55
C ASN A 563 11.50 -25.52 30.45
N ASP A 564 12.60 -24.74 30.50
CA ASP A 564 13.84 -24.88 29.73
C ASP A 564 13.86 -24.39 28.26
N THR A 565 13.00 -23.45 27.85
CA THR A 565 13.21 -22.74 26.59
C THR A 565 14.06 -21.48 26.79
N LYS A 566 14.88 -21.09 25.78
CA LYS A 566 15.63 -19.81 25.81
C LYS A 566 14.73 -18.60 26.01
N GLU A 567 13.51 -18.70 25.55
CA GLU A 567 12.49 -17.64 25.61
C GLU A 567 11.97 -17.49 27.04
N SER A 568 11.65 -18.57 27.74
CA SER A 568 11.23 -18.53 29.14
C SER A 568 12.33 -18.05 30.08
N GLU A 569 13.62 -18.41 29.83
CA GLU A 569 14.74 -17.83 30.58
C GLU A 569 14.90 -16.32 30.36
N GLN A 570 14.74 -15.86 29.11
CA GLN A 570 14.80 -14.43 28.80
C GLN A 570 13.64 -13.67 29.45
N PHE A 571 12.44 -14.25 29.45
CA PHE A 571 11.28 -13.70 30.14
C PHE A 571 11.57 -13.51 31.65
N ARG A 572 12.00 -14.56 32.35
CA ARG A 572 12.31 -14.50 33.78
C ARG A 572 13.39 -13.45 34.10
N ARG A 573 14.49 -13.40 33.33
CA ARG A 573 15.54 -12.37 33.49
C ARG A 573 15.03 -10.95 33.27
N ARG A 574 14.09 -10.75 32.34
CA ARG A 574 13.47 -9.44 32.11
C ARG A 574 12.52 -9.09 33.24
N LEU A 575 11.71 -10.03 33.67
CA LEU A 575 10.78 -9.88 34.80
C LEU A 575 11.51 -9.44 36.07
N ASP A 576 12.60 -10.15 36.47
CA ASP A 576 13.38 -9.80 37.64
C ASP A 576 13.98 -8.39 37.56
N ARG A 577 14.50 -8.03 36.37
CA ARG A 577 15.01 -6.67 36.12
C ARG A 577 13.93 -5.60 36.24
N TYR A 578 12.71 -5.87 35.82
CA TYR A 578 11.61 -4.91 35.97
C TYR A 578 11.10 -4.84 37.40
N ARG A 579 11.05 -5.94 38.12
CA ARG A 579 10.78 -5.93 39.56
C ARG A 579 11.78 -5.07 40.35
N GLU A 580 13.08 -5.15 40.02
CA GLU A 580 14.11 -4.29 40.60
C GLU A 580 13.97 -2.81 40.21
N ARG A 581 13.40 -2.52 39.04
CA ARG A 581 13.20 -1.15 38.54
C ARG A 581 12.00 -0.45 39.20
N TYR A 582 10.93 -1.18 39.47
CA TYR A 582 9.67 -0.66 39.99
C TYR A 582 9.46 -1.07 41.47
N LEU A 583 10.41 -0.71 42.32
CA LEU A 583 10.30 -0.88 43.75
C LEU A 583 9.43 0.23 44.37
N PHE A 584 8.67 -0.09 45.41
CA PHE A 584 8.01 0.92 46.22
C PHE A 584 9.02 1.81 46.95
N PRO A 585 8.62 3.02 47.43
CA PRO A 585 9.52 3.97 48.09
C PRO A 585 10.19 3.43 49.37
N ASP A 586 9.59 2.44 50.02
CA ASP A 586 10.14 1.72 51.15
C ASP A 586 11.21 0.67 50.77
N GLY A 587 11.46 0.51 49.46
CA GLY A 587 12.41 -0.45 48.92
C GLY A 587 11.89 -1.90 48.88
N GLU A 588 10.60 -2.11 49.20
CA GLU A 588 10.00 -3.44 49.09
C GLU A 588 9.56 -3.71 47.66
N PRO A 589 9.80 -4.93 47.13
CA PRO A 589 9.26 -5.36 45.84
C PRO A 589 7.75 -5.61 45.96
N ALA A 590 7.02 -5.50 44.83
CA ALA A 590 5.57 -5.77 44.77
C ALA A 590 5.21 -7.20 45.23
N VAL A 591 6.11 -8.15 45.02
CA VAL A 591 5.98 -9.54 45.51
C VAL A 591 7.08 -9.81 46.51
N ALA A 592 6.70 -10.12 47.76
CA ALA A 592 7.64 -10.71 48.71
C ALA A 592 8.22 -11.98 48.07
N SER A 593 9.56 -12.07 48.00
CA SER A 593 10.20 -13.29 47.50
C SER A 593 9.59 -14.47 48.27
N GLU A 594 8.88 -15.37 47.59
CA GLU A 594 8.58 -16.68 48.14
C GLU A 594 9.93 -17.31 48.46
N LYS A 595 10.31 -17.23 49.73
CA LYS A 595 11.39 -18.08 50.23
C LYS A 595 10.89 -19.49 50.05
N GLU A 596 11.51 -20.23 49.11
CA GLU A 596 11.37 -21.67 49.04
C GLU A 596 11.50 -22.19 50.49
N GLU A 597 10.37 -22.60 51.08
CA GLU A 597 10.44 -23.44 52.29
C GLU A 597 11.08 -24.75 51.82
N PRO A 598 12.22 -25.15 52.41
CA PRO A 598 12.82 -26.42 52.09
C PRO A 598 11.82 -27.52 52.49
N ASN A 599 11.32 -28.25 51.52
CA ASN A 599 10.56 -29.48 51.74
C ASN A 599 11.19 -30.31 52.87
N LYS A 600 10.49 -30.45 53.98
CA LYS A 600 10.73 -31.47 54.98
C LYS A 600 9.95 -32.73 54.63
#